data_21c142a8c35baa9aea916153905fde3a
#
_entry.id   21c142a8c35baa9aea916153905fde3a
#
_cell.length_a   1.000
_cell.length_b   1.000
_cell.length_c   1.000
_cell.angle_alpha   90.00
_cell.angle_beta   90.00
_cell.angle_gamma   90.00
#
_symmetry.space_group_name_H-M   'P 1'
#
loop_
_entity.id
_entity.type
_entity.pdbx_description
1 polymer ?
#
loop_
_entity_poly.entity_id
_entity_poly.type
_entity_poly.pdbx_seq_one_letter_code
_entity_poly.pdbx_strand_id
1 'polypeptide(L)'
;MKLNRRFLLLATLAVVATAHADLASLFTNVQNNVRTGKPRLPSIIFIQCHDLAPGDLSCYGQTNFQTPNLDRLAASGIRFTHYTGGADSAATTAQLLAGKTSAPAPGEPNLAQRLKLNGYHTGLLGEWSLAGQPWRLGFDEFAGFLDDAEARSYYPESIWRYDPTGIVTNGHAEPFIGRRALFDAAGNVGSKFLPDLISKMVVNFVKNNAPDKSNRYQPFFLLVDFPAPRTAVAGADVFPVPSDAPFTDEAWPQAAKNRAALITRLDDGIGRLFEQLAKSQLTNNVAIFFAGSCAPEKFTNTNLNFLLPAAQFRDVKKPAPHNLPLLAIWPGWIPPGQVCPLTVGAVDFAPTALDIAWAKPVKEHEGISLLPVLEGAKGTNIPADRLMIIDRMF
;
A
#
# COMPACT_ATOMS: atom_id res chain seq x y z
N MET A 1 -40.66 -15.23 -24.58
CA MET A 1 -40.21 -16.10 -23.47
C MET A 1 -39.45 -15.21 -22.48
N LYS A 2 -40.09 -14.79 -21.39
CA LYS A 2 -39.50 -13.84 -20.40
C LYS A 2 -38.62 -14.62 -19.45
N LEU A 3 -37.31 -14.50 -19.60
CA LEU A 3 -36.34 -15.11 -18.67
C LEU A 3 -36.42 -14.38 -17.33
N ASN A 4 -36.59 -15.14 -16.28
CA ASN A 4 -36.95 -14.67 -14.95
C ASN A 4 -35.73 -14.03 -14.28
N ARG A 5 -35.71 -12.69 -14.13
CA ARG A 5 -34.65 -11.88 -13.48
C ARG A 5 -34.28 -12.36 -12.06
N ARG A 6 -35.14 -13.15 -11.42
CA ARG A 6 -34.89 -13.71 -10.08
C ARG A 6 -33.85 -14.86 -10.07
N PHE A 7 -33.67 -15.58 -11.19
CA PHE A 7 -32.67 -16.64 -11.30
C PHE A 7 -31.26 -16.11 -11.50
N LEU A 8 -31.11 -14.95 -12.16
CA LEU A 8 -29.79 -14.32 -12.33
C LEU A 8 -29.25 -13.74 -11.00
N LEU A 9 -30.14 -13.16 -10.15
CA LEU A 9 -29.72 -12.65 -8.83
C LEU A 9 -29.30 -13.75 -7.87
N LEU A 10 -29.94 -14.93 -7.92
CA LEU A 10 -29.58 -16.07 -7.06
C LEU A 10 -28.27 -16.73 -7.51
N ALA A 11 -27.97 -16.77 -8.80
CA ALA A 11 -26.71 -17.30 -9.31
C ALA A 11 -25.52 -16.38 -8.97
N THR A 12 -25.68 -15.05 -9.06
CA THR A 12 -24.63 -14.09 -8.65
C THR A 12 -24.41 -14.09 -7.15
N LEU A 13 -25.45 -14.21 -6.33
CA LEU A 13 -25.29 -14.35 -4.87
C LEU A 13 -24.58 -15.66 -4.48
N ALA A 14 -24.83 -16.76 -5.18
CA ALA A 14 -24.19 -18.04 -4.89
C ALA A 14 -22.70 -18.05 -5.26
N VAL A 15 -22.29 -17.40 -6.36
CA VAL A 15 -20.88 -17.28 -6.77
C VAL A 15 -20.12 -16.36 -5.83
N VAL A 16 -20.75 -15.26 -5.37
CA VAL A 16 -20.17 -14.37 -4.37
C VAL A 16 -20.03 -15.06 -3.01
N ALA A 17 -21.03 -15.86 -2.60
CA ALA A 17 -20.99 -16.59 -1.34
C ALA A 17 -19.91 -17.70 -1.30
N THR A 18 -19.67 -18.39 -2.42
CA THR A 18 -18.62 -19.42 -2.50
C THR A 18 -17.20 -18.80 -2.50
N ALA A 19 -17.00 -17.67 -3.15
CA ALA A 19 -15.73 -16.93 -3.10
C ALA A 19 -15.44 -16.38 -1.68
N HIS A 20 -16.46 -16.01 -0.91
CA HIS A 20 -16.31 -15.60 0.49
C HIS A 20 -15.99 -16.78 1.42
N ALA A 21 -16.53 -17.97 1.15
CA ALA A 21 -16.25 -19.16 1.93
C ALA A 21 -14.81 -19.66 1.76
N ASP A 22 -14.26 -19.59 0.55
CA ASP A 22 -12.90 -20.06 0.27
C ASP A 22 -11.80 -19.21 0.91
N LEU A 23 -11.97 -17.89 0.96
CA LEU A 23 -10.98 -17.02 1.62
C LEU A 23 -11.15 -17.01 3.15
N ALA A 24 -12.37 -17.06 3.68
CA ALA A 24 -12.58 -17.25 5.09
C ALA A 24 -11.99 -18.59 5.57
N SER A 25 -12.08 -19.66 4.77
CA SER A 25 -11.45 -20.94 5.07
C SER A 25 -9.91 -20.89 4.97
N LEU A 26 -9.35 -20.09 4.09
CA LEU A 26 -7.91 -19.82 4.05
C LEU A 26 -7.42 -19.11 5.31
N PHE A 27 -8.23 -18.24 5.91
CA PHE A 27 -7.90 -17.51 7.13
C PHE A 27 -8.30 -18.27 8.42
N THR A 28 -9.28 -19.16 8.42
CA THR A 28 -9.72 -19.91 9.61
C THR A 28 -8.89 -21.16 9.91
N ASN A 29 -8.17 -21.71 8.93
CA ASN A 29 -7.24 -22.84 9.16
C ASN A 29 -5.97 -22.46 9.96
N VAL A 30 -5.82 -21.19 10.34
CA VAL A 30 -4.63 -20.65 11.02
C VAL A 30 -4.53 -21.04 12.47
N GLN A 31 -5.65 -21.21 13.18
CA GLN A 31 -5.63 -21.48 14.62
C GLN A 31 -5.05 -22.86 15.00
N ASN A 32 -4.87 -23.76 14.04
CA ASN A 32 -4.41 -25.12 14.32
C ASN A 32 -2.91 -25.39 14.10
N ASN A 33 -2.16 -24.47 13.48
CA ASN A 33 -0.74 -24.69 13.14
C ASN A 33 0.30 -23.96 14.01
N VAL A 34 -0.10 -23.29 15.09
CA VAL A 34 0.80 -22.56 16.02
C VAL A 34 1.51 -23.49 17.01
N ARG A 35 1.54 -24.79 16.82
CA ARG A 35 1.89 -25.74 17.90
C ARG A 35 3.26 -26.39 17.88
N THR A 36 4.25 -26.03 17.06
CA THR A 36 5.62 -26.56 17.26
C THR A 36 6.68 -25.69 16.57
N GLY A 37 7.30 -24.77 17.29
CA GLY A 37 8.49 -24.06 16.84
C GLY A 37 8.51 -22.62 17.33
N LYS A 38 9.70 -22.03 17.51
CA LYS A 38 9.82 -20.57 17.70
C LYS A 38 9.05 -19.87 16.58
N PRO A 39 8.16 -18.91 16.90
CA PRO A 39 7.43 -18.17 15.88
C PRO A 39 8.43 -17.53 14.91
N ARG A 40 8.18 -17.63 13.61
CA ARG A 40 9.01 -16.99 12.60
C ARG A 40 8.69 -15.51 12.58
N LEU A 41 9.71 -14.66 12.44
CA LEU A 41 9.51 -13.22 12.21
C LEU A 41 8.57 -13.02 11.02
N PRO A 42 7.48 -12.23 11.16
CA PRO A 42 6.59 -11.99 10.04
C PRO A 42 7.23 -11.07 9.00
N SER A 43 6.87 -11.22 7.75
CA SER A 43 7.15 -10.19 6.74
C SER A 43 6.17 -9.02 6.92
N ILE A 44 6.57 -7.85 6.45
CA ILE A 44 5.78 -6.62 6.58
C ILE A 44 5.65 -6.00 5.18
N ILE A 45 4.43 -5.71 4.76
CA ILE A 45 4.14 -4.98 3.53
C ILE A 45 3.41 -3.70 3.90
N PHE A 46 3.93 -2.55 3.50
CA PHE A 46 3.24 -1.27 3.57
C PHE A 46 2.97 -0.76 2.16
N ILE A 47 1.71 -0.57 1.83
CA ILE A 47 1.25 -0.05 0.55
C ILE A 47 0.66 1.32 0.80
N GLN A 48 1.23 2.34 0.18
CA GLN A 48 0.65 3.69 0.19
C GLN A 48 0.29 4.12 -1.22
N CYS A 49 -0.78 4.92 -1.33
CA CYS A 49 -1.29 5.45 -2.59
C CYS A 49 -1.38 6.96 -2.51
N HIS A 50 -0.86 7.66 -3.52
CA HIS A 50 -0.92 9.10 -3.61
C HIS A 50 -2.33 9.57 -3.95
N ASP A 51 -2.76 10.66 -3.30
CA ASP A 51 -4.07 11.31 -3.54
C ASP A 51 -5.28 10.36 -3.39
N LEU A 52 -5.18 9.40 -2.47
CA LEU A 52 -6.26 8.47 -2.14
C LEU A 52 -7.03 8.96 -0.93
N ALA A 53 -8.33 9.22 -1.12
CA ALA A 53 -9.24 9.64 -0.05
C ALA A 53 -10.04 8.46 0.52
N PRO A 54 -10.59 8.57 1.75
CA PRO A 54 -11.51 7.55 2.27
C PRO A 54 -12.70 7.29 1.34
N GLY A 55 -13.28 8.34 0.74
CA GLY A 55 -14.40 8.22 -0.19
C GLY A 55 -14.10 7.54 -1.51
N ASP A 56 -12.86 7.15 -1.78
CA ASP A 56 -12.49 6.31 -2.91
C ASP A 56 -12.71 4.81 -2.64
N LEU A 57 -12.97 4.41 -1.39
CA LEU A 57 -13.04 3.01 -0.98
C LEU A 57 -14.43 2.64 -0.46
N SER A 58 -14.99 1.52 -0.90
CA SER A 58 -16.32 1.07 -0.48
C SER A 58 -16.38 0.75 1.01
N CYS A 59 -15.32 0.24 1.64
CA CYS A 59 -15.25 0.05 3.10
C CYS A 59 -15.25 1.38 3.89
N TYR A 60 -15.05 2.51 3.25
CA TYR A 60 -15.20 3.85 3.85
C TYR A 60 -16.43 4.61 3.32
N GLY A 61 -17.32 3.96 2.58
CA GLY A 61 -18.62 4.52 2.18
C GLY A 61 -18.71 4.97 0.72
N GLN A 62 -17.79 4.59 -0.17
CA GLN A 62 -17.97 4.77 -1.61
C GLN A 62 -19.13 3.90 -2.09
N THR A 63 -20.12 4.50 -2.77
CA THR A 63 -21.34 3.83 -3.25
C THR A 63 -21.45 3.74 -4.76
N ASN A 64 -20.69 4.57 -5.50
CA ASN A 64 -20.77 4.60 -6.97
C ASN A 64 -20.02 3.41 -7.61
N PHE A 65 -18.98 2.90 -6.94
CA PHE A 65 -18.23 1.72 -7.38
C PHE A 65 -17.70 0.94 -6.16
N GLN A 66 -17.18 -0.26 -6.39
CA GLN A 66 -16.76 -1.17 -5.35
C GLN A 66 -15.25 -1.42 -5.39
N THR A 67 -14.66 -1.65 -4.20
CA THR A 67 -13.27 -2.07 -4.00
C THR A 67 -13.23 -3.37 -3.21
N PRO A 68 -13.66 -4.50 -3.81
CA PRO A 68 -13.96 -5.74 -3.07
C PRO A 68 -12.74 -6.38 -2.41
N ASN A 69 -11.54 -6.17 -2.92
CA ASN A 69 -10.31 -6.71 -2.32
C ASN A 69 -9.90 -5.92 -1.07
N LEU A 70 -10.02 -4.59 -1.12
CA LEU A 70 -9.81 -3.71 0.04
C LEU A 70 -10.92 -3.87 1.07
N ASP A 71 -12.16 -4.11 0.66
CA ASP A 71 -13.27 -4.45 1.56
C ASP A 71 -12.99 -5.75 2.32
N ARG A 72 -12.43 -6.76 1.63
CA ARG A 72 -11.99 -8.01 2.28
C ARG A 72 -10.84 -7.77 3.26
N LEU A 73 -9.87 -6.91 2.90
CA LEU A 73 -8.80 -6.54 3.82
C LEU A 73 -9.38 -5.91 5.08
N ALA A 74 -10.30 -4.94 4.95
CA ALA A 74 -10.98 -4.29 6.06
C ALA A 74 -11.80 -5.27 6.91
N ALA A 75 -12.54 -6.17 6.27
CA ALA A 75 -13.38 -7.17 6.94
C ALA A 75 -12.57 -8.26 7.65
N SER A 76 -11.38 -8.59 7.14
CA SER A 76 -10.51 -9.62 7.71
C SER A 76 -9.45 -9.06 8.67
N GLY A 77 -9.41 -7.75 8.87
CA GLY A 77 -8.45 -7.06 9.72
C GLY A 77 -9.07 -5.89 10.45
N ILE A 78 -8.41 -4.74 10.43
CA ILE A 78 -8.80 -3.51 11.11
C ILE A 78 -8.85 -2.33 10.15
N ARG A 79 -9.86 -1.49 10.29
CA ARG A 79 -10.03 -0.22 9.60
C ARG A 79 -9.92 0.93 10.60
N PHE A 80 -9.00 1.86 10.36
CA PHE A 80 -8.88 3.08 11.14
C PHE A 80 -9.76 4.19 10.55
N THR A 81 -10.49 4.89 11.42
CA THR A 81 -11.38 5.97 10.97
C THR A 81 -10.70 7.34 10.96
N HIS A 82 -9.56 7.48 11.64
CA HIS A 82 -8.79 8.71 11.76
C HIS A 82 -7.30 8.42 11.59
N TYR A 83 -6.82 8.48 10.35
CA TYR A 83 -5.41 8.36 10.02
C TYR A 83 -4.95 9.62 9.26
N THR A 84 -3.78 10.12 9.60
CA THR A 84 -3.19 11.30 8.95
C THR A 84 -1.78 11.00 8.46
N GLY A 85 -1.46 11.50 7.27
CA GLY A 85 -0.10 11.57 6.75
C GLY A 85 0.56 12.92 7.03
N GLY A 86 1.67 13.22 6.38
CA GLY A 86 2.27 14.55 6.32
C GLY A 86 1.53 15.49 5.34
N ALA A 87 2.10 16.65 5.10
CA ALA A 87 1.52 17.67 4.22
C ALA A 87 1.39 17.20 2.76
N ASP A 88 2.25 16.28 2.35
CA ASP A 88 2.25 15.62 1.05
C ASP A 88 2.79 14.18 1.17
N SER A 89 2.87 13.46 0.05
CA SER A 89 3.34 12.08 0.03
C SER A 89 4.79 11.94 0.46
N ALA A 90 5.65 12.89 0.12
CA ALA A 90 7.07 12.87 0.52
C ALA A 90 7.20 13.03 2.04
N ALA A 91 6.47 13.97 2.63
CA ALA A 91 6.43 14.17 4.08
C ALA A 91 5.88 12.93 4.79
N THR A 92 4.83 12.31 4.24
CA THR A 92 4.26 11.06 4.79
C THR A 92 5.28 9.94 4.77
N THR A 93 5.98 9.72 3.65
CA THR A 93 7.03 8.70 3.53
C THR A 93 8.19 8.96 4.48
N ALA A 94 8.58 10.23 4.65
CA ALA A 94 9.63 10.62 5.60
C ALA A 94 9.22 10.27 7.04
N GLN A 95 8.02 10.65 7.44
CA GLN A 95 7.48 10.37 8.78
C GLN A 95 7.32 8.87 9.05
N LEU A 96 6.82 8.13 8.06
CA LEU A 96 6.67 6.67 8.10
C LEU A 96 8.00 5.96 8.33
N LEU A 97 9.06 6.40 7.66
CA LEU A 97 10.38 5.78 7.78
C LEU A 97 11.17 6.27 8.99
N ALA A 98 10.94 7.50 9.45
CA ALA A 98 11.64 8.07 10.59
C ALA A 98 10.96 7.81 11.94
N GLY A 99 9.64 7.55 11.96
CA GLY A 99 8.85 7.45 13.19
C GLY A 99 8.71 8.77 13.95
N LYS A 100 8.91 9.89 13.27
CA LYS A 100 8.84 11.25 13.83
C LYS A 100 8.50 12.29 12.77
N THR A 101 8.06 13.46 13.22
CA THR A 101 7.67 14.59 12.36
C THR A 101 8.86 15.40 11.87
N SER A 102 9.91 15.45 12.68
CA SER A 102 11.16 16.15 12.34
C SER A 102 12.05 15.34 11.41
N ALA A 103 12.88 16.01 10.64
CA ALA A 103 13.90 15.34 9.86
C ALA A 103 14.82 14.50 10.76
N PRO A 104 15.20 13.27 10.33
CA PRO A 104 16.15 12.47 11.12
C PRO A 104 17.50 13.17 11.21
N ALA A 105 18.18 12.97 12.34
CA ALA A 105 19.54 13.48 12.51
C ALA A 105 20.51 12.83 11.50
N PRO A 106 21.59 13.51 11.09
CA PRO A 106 22.59 12.92 10.22
C PRO A 106 23.13 11.58 10.78
N GLY A 107 23.03 10.51 9.98
CA GLY A 107 23.46 9.17 10.40
C GLY A 107 22.45 8.39 11.26
N GLU A 108 21.30 8.97 11.57
CA GLU A 108 20.22 8.24 12.25
C GLU A 108 19.59 7.21 11.31
N PRO A 109 19.57 5.92 11.67
CA PRO A 109 19.02 4.88 10.81
C PRO A 109 17.50 5.01 10.71
N ASN A 110 16.97 4.95 9.49
CA ASN A 110 15.54 4.86 9.22
C ASN A 110 15.00 3.44 9.44
N LEU A 111 13.68 3.25 9.29
CA LEU A 111 13.02 1.96 9.47
C LEU A 111 13.61 0.84 8.59
N ALA A 112 13.87 1.11 7.30
CA ALA A 112 14.40 0.09 6.39
C ALA A 112 15.80 -0.39 6.85
N GLN A 113 16.68 0.54 7.23
CA GLN A 113 18.00 0.22 7.78
C GLN A 113 17.92 -0.58 9.09
N ARG A 114 16.98 -0.22 9.98
CA ARG A 114 16.77 -0.93 11.24
C ARG A 114 16.22 -2.35 11.03
N LEU A 115 15.26 -2.52 10.14
CA LEU A 115 14.73 -3.83 9.78
C LEU A 115 15.78 -4.70 9.08
N LYS A 116 16.60 -4.12 8.21
CA LYS A 116 17.75 -4.82 7.61
C LYS A 116 18.74 -5.31 8.67
N LEU A 117 19.07 -4.49 9.67
CA LEU A 117 19.89 -4.90 10.81
C LEU A 117 19.24 -6.01 11.64
N ASN A 118 17.90 -6.11 11.61
CA ASN A 118 17.12 -7.17 12.26
C ASN A 118 16.90 -8.41 11.36
N GLY A 119 17.64 -8.51 10.25
CA GLY A 119 17.64 -9.68 9.36
C GLY A 119 16.57 -9.69 8.26
N TYR A 120 15.85 -8.59 8.08
CA TYR A 120 14.89 -8.46 6.99
C TYR A 120 15.58 -8.22 5.65
N HIS A 121 15.05 -8.82 4.58
CA HIS A 121 15.29 -8.38 3.22
C HIS A 121 14.36 -7.19 2.92
N THR A 122 14.87 -6.10 2.35
CA THR A 122 14.12 -4.86 2.24
C THR A 122 13.92 -4.46 0.78
N GLY A 123 12.69 -4.17 0.39
CA GLY A 123 12.33 -3.75 -0.95
C GLY A 123 11.51 -2.46 -0.99
N LEU A 124 11.71 -1.67 -2.04
CA LEU A 124 10.88 -0.52 -2.37
C LEU A 124 10.46 -0.58 -3.83
N LEU A 125 9.16 -0.48 -4.08
CA LEU A 125 8.57 -0.51 -5.42
C LEU A 125 7.67 0.71 -5.61
N GLY A 126 7.89 1.47 -6.68
CA GLY A 126 7.11 2.65 -7.00
C GLY A 126 7.89 3.95 -6.91
N GLU A 127 7.28 5.00 -6.38
CA GLU A 127 7.90 6.31 -6.29
C GLU A 127 8.82 6.43 -5.07
N TRP A 128 9.96 7.09 -5.25
CA TRP A 128 10.83 7.55 -4.19
C TRP A 128 10.97 9.05 -4.26
N SER A 129 10.30 9.76 -3.37
CA SER A 129 10.22 11.22 -3.33
C SER A 129 11.14 11.86 -2.29
N LEU A 130 11.98 11.07 -1.58
CA LEU A 130 12.91 11.59 -0.59
C LEU A 130 14.30 11.85 -1.17
N ALA A 131 15.06 12.71 -0.50
CA ALA A 131 16.46 12.95 -0.86
C ALA A 131 17.31 11.68 -0.68
N GLY A 132 18.28 11.51 -1.58
CA GLY A 132 19.16 10.34 -1.59
C GLY A 132 18.59 9.17 -2.39
N GLN A 133 19.32 8.08 -2.41
CA GLN A 133 19.00 6.89 -3.20
C GLN A 133 18.47 5.77 -2.29
N PRO A 134 17.37 5.09 -2.64
CA PRO A 134 16.77 4.06 -1.79
C PRO A 134 17.76 2.99 -1.30
N TRP A 135 18.62 2.51 -2.19
CA TRP A 135 19.63 1.48 -1.87
C TRP A 135 20.71 1.94 -0.91
N ARG A 136 20.96 3.25 -0.80
CA ARG A 136 21.86 3.83 0.22
C ARG A 136 21.15 4.03 1.56
N LEU A 137 19.82 4.03 1.53
CA LEU A 137 18.96 4.25 2.68
C LEU A 137 18.32 2.96 3.22
N GLY A 138 18.92 1.81 2.89
CA GLY A 138 18.59 0.55 3.52
C GLY A 138 17.70 -0.39 2.71
N PHE A 139 17.33 -0.05 1.48
CA PHE A 139 16.58 -0.97 0.63
C PHE A 139 17.52 -1.85 -0.19
N ASP A 140 17.36 -3.18 -0.07
CA ASP A 140 18.11 -4.19 -0.82
C ASP A 140 17.67 -4.29 -2.26
N GLU A 141 16.38 -4.03 -2.55
CA GLU A 141 15.84 -3.98 -3.91
C GLU A 141 15.09 -2.66 -4.12
N PHE A 142 15.22 -2.11 -5.32
CA PHE A 142 14.42 -0.95 -5.76
C PHE A 142 13.99 -1.13 -7.22
N ALA A 143 12.71 -0.85 -7.50
CA ALA A 143 12.23 -0.69 -8.86
C ALA A 143 11.16 0.40 -8.91
N GLY A 144 11.42 1.49 -9.65
CA GLY A 144 10.49 2.62 -9.67
C GLY A 144 11.10 3.91 -10.18
N PHE A 145 10.73 5.02 -9.56
CA PHE A 145 11.04 6.39 -10.00
C PHE A 145 11.74 7.16 -8.89
N LEU A 146 12.72 7.96 -9.28
CA LEU A 146 13.45 8.89 -8.41
C LEU A 146 13.02 10.35 -8.66
N ASP A 147 11.99 10.53 -9.48
CA ASP A 147 11.48 11.83 -9.91
C ASP A 147 9.95 11.81 -9.96
N ASP A 148 9.32 12.82 -9.37
CA ASP A 148 7.87 12.97 -9.30
C ASP A 148 7.20 13.08 -10.68
N ALA A 149 7.79 13.82 -11.61
CA ALA A 149 7.21 14.01 -12.93
C ALA A 149 7.21 12.71 -13.75
N GLU A 150 8.29 11.90 -13.63
CA GLU A 150 8.36 10.58 -14.25
C GLU A 150 7.30 9.62 -13.64
N ALA A 151 7.17 9.62 -12.32
CA ALA A 151 6.17 8.80 -11.61
C ALA A 151 4.74 9.12 -12.02
N ARG A 152 4.46 10.39 -12.39
CA ARG A 152 3.14 10.86 -12.81
C ARG A 152 2.87 10.68 -14.31
N SER A 153 3.77 10.08 -15.08
CA SER A 153 3.57 9.90 -16.53
C SER A 153 2.51 8.84 -16.85
N TYR A 154 2.20 7.93 -15.93
CA TYR A 154 1.30 6.77 -16.09
C TYR A 154 1.70 5.75 -17.19
N TYR A 155 2.48 6.14 -18.18
CA TYR A 155 3.00 5.30 -19.26
C TYR A 155 4.51 5.54 -19.45
N PRO A 156 5.33 5.17 -18.45
CA PRO A 156 6.75 5.45 -18.48
C PRO A 156 7.47 4.60 -19.55
N GLU A 157 8.49 5.17 -20.17
CA GLU A 157 9.36 4.44 -21.10
C GLU A 157 10.39 3.56 -20.40
N SER A 158 10.76 3.92 -19.18
CA SER A 158 11.75 3.19 -18.37
C SER A 158 11.49 3.38 -16.88
N ILE A 159 12.07 2.48 -16.06
CA ILE A 159 12.13 2.60 -14.60
C ILE A 159 13.58 2.50 -14.13
N TRP A 160 13.87 3.11 -12.98
CA TRP A 160 15.07 2.82 -12.23
C TRP A 160 14.97 1.44 -11.58
N ARG A 161 16.11 0.74 -11.54
CA ARG A 161 16.23 -0.54 -10.84
C ARG A 161 17.56 -0.60 -10.09
N TYR A 162 17.49 -1.06 -8.86
CA TYR A 162 18.62 -1.54 -8.08
C TYR A 162 18.38 -3.01 -7.74
N ASP A 163 19.38 -3.84 -8.02
CA ASP A 163 19.35 -5.27 -7.75
C ASP A 163 20.75 -5.68 -7.27
N PRO A 164 20.90 -6.05 -5.99
CA PRO A 164 22.21 -6.40 -5.43
C PRO A 164 22.75 -7.73 -5.98
N THR A 165 21.88 -8.60 -6.50
CA THR A 165 22.30 -9.86 -7.11
C THR A 165 22.80 -9.68 -8.55
N GLY A 166 22.41 -8.58 -9.16
CA GLY A 166 22.95 -7.99 -10.36
C GLY A 166 23.04 -8.86 -11.61
N ILE A 167 23.98 -8.49 -12.47
CA ILE A 167 24.31 -9.25 -13.67
C ILE A 167 25.58 -10.05 -13.38
N VAL A 168 25.52 -11.36 -13.55
CA VAL A 168 26.72 -12.20 -13.47
C VAL A 168 27.61 -11.95 -14.69
N THR A 169 28.71 -11.25 -14.51
CA THR A 169 29.72 -11.03 -15.55
C THR A 169 30.99 -11.77 -15.13
N ASN A 170 31.49 -12.66 -15.99
CA ASN A 170 32.68 -13.46 -15.73
C ASN A 170 32.66 -14.26 -14.41
N GLY A 171 31.47 -14.76 -14.01
CA GLY A 171 31.32 -15.55 -12.78
C GLY A 171 31.21 -14.72 -11.48
N HIS A 172 31.25 -13.41 -11.55
CA HIS A 172 31.06 -12.50 -10.41
C HIS A 172 29.73 -11.76 -10.55
N ALA A 173 28.92 -11.77 -9.48
CA ALA A 173 27.69 -10.97 -9.41
C ALA A 173 28.05 -9.53 -9.01
N GLU A 174 27.75 -8.57 -9.89
CA GLU A 174 27.88 -7.15 -9.57
C GLU A 174 26.50 -6.51 -9.43
N PRO A 175 26.30 -5.63 -8.45
CA PRO A 175 25.03 -4.94 -8.29
C PRO A 175 24.62 -4.20 -9.56
N PHE A 176 23.40 -4.38 -10.01
CA PHE A 176 22.85 -3.59 -11.08
C PHE A 176 22.22 -2.30 -10.52
N ILE A 177 22.67 -1.16 -11.01
CA ILE A 177 22.05 0.15 -10.76
C ILE A 177 21.87 0.84 -12.12
N GLY A 178 20.64 1.14 -12.48
CA GLY A 178 20.39 1.83 -13.75
C GLY A 178 18.93 1.84 -14.17
N ARG A 179 18.71 2.45 -15.34
CA ARG A 179 17.38 2.49 -15.97
C ARG A 179 17.16 1.25 -16.82
N ARG A 180 15.96 0.70 -16.74
CA ARG A 180 15.49 -0.39 -17.59
C ARG A 180 14.35 0.10 -18.45
N ALA A 181 14.51 0.03 -19.77
CA ALA A 181 13.44 0.31 -20.71
C ALA A 181 12.28 -0.68 -20.56
N LEU A 182 11.08 -0.18 -20.74
CA LEU A 182 9.84 -0.93 -20.63
C LEU A 182 9.25 -1.16 -22.02
N PHE A 183 9.34 -2.38 -22.51
CA PHE A 183 8.80 -2.77 -23.80
C PHE A 183 7.50 -3.57 -23.62
N ASP A 184 6.52 -3.35 -24.52
CA ASP A 184 5.40 -4.28 -24.69
C ASP A 184 5.82 -5.52 -25.50
N ALA A 185 4.85 -6.39 -25.77
CA ALA A 185 5.11 -7.61 -26.56
C ALA A 185 5.46 -7.31 -28.03
N ALA A 186 5.12 -6.12 -28.54
CA ALA A 186 5.46 -5.65 -29.89
C ALA A 186 6.78 -4.85 -29.96
N GLY A 187 7.42 -4.60 -28.79
CA GLY A 187 8.67 -3.85 -28.70
C GLY A 187 8.49 -2.33 -28.56
N ASN A 188 7.27 -1.82 -28.32
CA ASN A 188 7.02 -0.40 -28.13
C ASN A 188 7.32 0.02 -26.69
N VAL A 189 7.95 1.17 -26.50
CA VAL A 189 8.13 1.83 -25.19
C VAL A 189 6.90 2.70 -24.86
N GLY A 190 6.73 3.05 -23.56
CA GLY A 190 5.64 3.95 -23.13
C GLY A 190 4.25 3.34 -23.25
N SER A 191 4.12 2.02 -23.40
CA SER A 191 2.86 1.31 -23.54
C SER A 191 2.42 0.59 -22.27
N LYS A 192 3.28 0.52 -21.24
CA LYS A 192 2.97 -0.12 -19.96
C LYS A 192 2.26 0.84 -19.04
N PHE A 193 1.05 0.48 -18.61
CA PHE A 193 0.32 1.24 -17.63
C PHE A 193 0.94 1.06 -16.24
N LEU A 194 1.33 2.16 -15.61
CA LEU A 194 2.15 2.16 -14.40
C LEU A 194 1.53 1.44 -13.20
N PRO A 195 0.25 1.64 -12.84
CA PRO A 195 -0.34 0.92 -11.71
C PRO A 195 -0.34 -0.60 -11.89
N ASP A 196 -0.60 -1.09 -13.10
CA ASP A 196 -0.56 -2.52 -13.43
C ASP A 196 0.89 -3.05 -13.35
N LEU A 197 1.86 -2.25 -13.78
CA LEU A 197 3.29 -2.59 -13.69
C LEU A 197 3.74 -2.71 -12.23
N ILE A 198 3.41 -1.74 -11.37
CA ILE A 198 3.76 -1.79 -9.93
C ILE A 198 3.10 -3.01 -9.29
N SER A 199 1.80 -3.25 -9.54
CA SER A 199 1.11 -4.44 -9.03
C SER A 199 1.81 -5.74 -9.44
N LYS A 200 2.28 -5.85 -10.69
CA LYS A 200 3.05 -6.99 -11.17
C LYS A 200 4.41 -7.10 -10.48
N MET A 201 5.09 -5.97 -10.24
CA MET A 201 6.36 -5.97 -9.50
C MET A 201 6.17 -6.43 -8.06
N VAL A 202 5.09 -6.03 -7.38
CA VAL A 202 4.74 -6.51 -6.02
C VAL A 202 4.55 -8.02 -6.00
N VAL A 203 3.77 -8.56 -6.93
CA VAL A 203 3.56 -10.03 -7.06
C VAL A 203 4.88 -10.76 -7.29
N ASN A 204 5.75 -10.24 -8.17
CA ASN A 204 7.05 -10.83 -8.45
C ASN A 204 7.99 -10.76 -7.23
N PHE A 205 8.00 -9.65 -6.50
CA PHE A 205 8.79 -9.50 -5.28
C PHE A 205 8.38 -10.57 -4.26
N VAL A 206 7.08 -10.71 -3.97
CA VAL A 206 6.57 -11.73 -3.04
C VAL A 206 6.94 -13.14 -3.50
N LYS A 207 6.80 -13.43 -4.81
CA LYS A 207 7.16 -14.73 -5.38
C LYS A 207 8.65 -15.05 -5.21
N ASN A 208 9.52 -14.07 -5.46
CA ASN A 208 10.97 -14.26 -5.42
C ASN A 208 11.51 -14.36 -4.00
N ASN A 209 10.84 -13.73 -3.03
CA ASN A 209 11.21 -13.73 -1.61
C ASN A 209 10.42 -14.76 -0.79
N ALA A 210 9.61 -15.60 -1.45
CA ALA A 210 8.91 -16.69 -0.79
C ALA A 210 9.89 -17.82 -0.43
N PRO A 211 9.68 -18.51 0.71
CA PRO A 211 10.47 -19.69 1.05
C PRO A 211 10.16 -20.83 0.09
N ASP A 212 11.18 -21.46 -0.44
CA ASP A 212 11.08 -22.66 -1.27
C ASP A 212 12.04 -23.75 -0.76
N LYS A 213 12.21 -24.86 -1.53
CA LYS A 213 13.09 -25.97 -1.17
C LYS A 213 14.58 -25.59 -1.12
N SER A 214 14.97 -24.53 -1.84
CA SER A 214 16.35 -24.06 -1.97
C SER A 214 16.60 -22.79 -1.16
N ASN A 215 15.54 -22.02 -0.85
CA ASN A 215 15.61 -20.76 -0.16
C ASN A 215 15.13 -20.90 1.29
N ARG A 216 15.98 -20.53 2.26
CA ARG A 216 15.59 -20.45 3.66
C ARG A 216 14.67 -19.27 3.85
N TYR A 217 13.67 -19.42 4.72
CA TYR A 217 12.81 -18.32 5.10
C TYR A 217 13.63 -17.13 5.64
N GLN A 218 13.53 -16.00 4.96
CA GLN A 218 13.99 -14.70 5.42
C GLN A 218 12.77 -13.76 5.41
N PRO A 219 12.45 -13.07 6.52
CA PRO A 219 11.38 -12.09 6.52
C PRO A 219 11.75 -10.93 5.60
N PHE A 220 10.76 -10.31 4.97
CA PHE A 220 10.98 -9.13 4.16
C PHE A 220 10.14 -7.94 4.65
N PHE A 221 10.66 -6.75 4.44
CA PHE A 221 9.93 -5.49 4.49
C PHE A 221 9.79 -4.95 3.06
N LEU A 222 8.56 -4.79 2.61
CA LEU A 222 8.25 -4.22 1.31
C LEU A 222 7.46 -2.92 1.49
N LEU A 223 8.06 -1.80 1.06
CA LEU A 223 7.36 -0.53 0.89
C LEU A 223 6.91 -0.42 -0.57
N VAL A 224 5.62 -0.26 -0.80
CA VAL A 224 5.04 -0.02 -2.12
C VAL A 224 4.47 1.38 -2.14
N ASP A 225 4.96 2.21 -3.03
CA ASP A 225 4.51 3.60 -3.16
C ASP A 225 3.90 3.82 -4.55
N PHE A 226 2.56 3.72 -4.61
CA PHE A 226 1.81 3.97 -5.83
C PHE A 226 1.64 5.46 -6.06
N PRO A 227 2.19 6.04 -7.16
CA PRO A 227 1.95 7.44 -7.53
C PRO A 227 0.53 7.67 -8.08
N ALA A 228 -0.42 6.82 -7.72
CA ALA A 228 -1.81 6.82 -8.14
C ALA A 228 -2.74 6.67 -6.90
N PRO A 229 -3.97 7.21 -6.98
CA PRO A 229 -4.66 7.83 -8.10
C PRO A 229 -4.40 9.35 -8.26
N ARG A 230 -3.15 9.80 -8.19
CA ARG A 230 -2.76 11.20 -8.41
C ARG A 230 -2.97 11.61 -9.87
N THR A 231 -3.15 12.91 -10.12
CA THR A 231 -3.29 13.42 -11.47
C THR A 231 -1.98 13.35 -12.27
N ALA A 232 -2.10 13.11 -13.57
CA ALA A 232 -0.95 13.16 -14.48
C ALA A 232 -0.33 14.58 -14.55
N VAL A 233 0.96 14.66 -14.88
CA VAL A 233 1.67 15.95 -15.06
C VAL A 233 1.20 16.66 -16.32
N ALA A 234 0.96 15.91 -17.39
CA ALA A 234 0.59 16.45 -18.70
C ALA A 234 -0.35 15.49 -19.45
N GLY A 235 -1.12 16.04 -20.35
CA GLY A 235 -2.04 15.28 -21.20
C GLY A 235 -3.47 15.82 -21.15
N ALA A 236 -4.31 15.33 -22.05
CA ALA A 236 -5.73 15.67 -22.10
C ALA A 236 -6.52 15.05 -20.94
N ASP A 237 -6.07 13.88 -20.46
CA ASP A 237 -6.72 13.12 -19.41
C ASP A 237 -6.04 13.37 -18.05
N VAL A 238 -6.82 13.84 -17.11
CA VAL A 238 -6.39 14.09 -15.74
C VAL A 238 -6.00 12.80 -15.04
N PHE A 239 -6.72 11.71 -15.32
CA PHE A 239 -6.45 10.34 -14.88
C PHE A 239 -6.34 9.43 -16.10
N PRO A 240 -5.17 9.28 -16.71
CA PRO A 240 -5.00 8.38 -17.84
C PRO A 240 -5.24 6.93 -17.41
N VAL A 241 -6.09 6.23 -18.14
CA VAL A 241 -6.37 4.80 -17.93
C VAL A 241 -6.40 4.08 -19.28
N PRO A 242 -6.03 2.80 -19.35
CA PRO A 242 -6.14 2.03 -20.60
C PRO A 242 -7.58 1.87 -21.07
N SER A 243 -8.52 1.92 -20.13
CA SER A 243 -9.96 1.84 -20.37
C SER A 243 -10.69 2.33 -19.11
N ASP A 244 -11.77 3.04 -19.29
CA ASP A 244 -12.68 3.47 -18.22
C ASP A 244 -13.73 2.38 -17.87
N ALA A 245 -13.66 1.20 -18.51
CA ALA A 245 -14.51 0.08 -18.13
C ALA A 245 -14.24 -0.35 -16.65
N PRO A 246 -15.30 -0.74 -15.93
CA PRO A 246 -16.66 -1.02 -16.38
C PRO A 246 -17.61 0.19 -16.42
N PHE A 247 -17.10 1.44 -16.31
CA PHE A 247 -17.89 2.65 -16.14
C PHE A 247 -18.16 3.40 -17.47
N THR A 248 -17.80 2.80 -18.61
CA THR A 248 -17.90 3.44 -19.94
C THR A 248 -19.31 3.97 -20.23
N ASP A 249 -20.34 3.19 -19.92
CA ASP A 249 -21.73 3.51 -20.21
C ASP A 249 -22.42 4.35 -19.11
N GLU A 250 -21.69 4.67 -18.02
CA GLU A 250 -22.22 5.50 -16.95
C GLU A 250 -22.35 6.97 -17.39
N ALA A 251 -23.38 7.65 -16.94
CA ALA A 251 -23.60 9.07 -17.21
C ALA A 251 -22.76 9.99 -16.32
N TRP A 252 -21.54 9.57 -15.94
CA TRP A 252 -20.65 10.31 -15.08
C TRP A 252 -19.69 11.23 -15.87
N PRO A 253 -19.12 12.25 -15.22
CA PRO A 253 -18.00 13.00 -15.80
C PRO A 253 -16.84 12.06 -16.16
N GLN A 254 -16.17 12.29 -17.30
CA GLN A 254 -15.10 11.40 -17.77
C GLN A 254 -13.97 11.23 -16.73
N ALA A 255 -13.55 12.31 -16.06
CA ALA A 255 -12.55 12.24 -15.00
C ALA A 255 -12.98 11.34 -13.82
N ALA A 256 -14.30 11.29 -13.52
CA ALA A 256 -14.84 10.40 -12.48
C ALA A 256 -14.80 8.93 -12.92
N LYS A 257 -15.16 8.63 -14.17
CA LYS A 257 -15.04 7.28 -14.75
C LYS A 257 -13.61 6.79 -14.70
N ASN A 258 -12.68 7.62 -15.18
CA ASN A 258 -11.26 7.30 -15.23
C ASN A 258 -10.68 7.06 -13.81
N ARG A 259 -11.03 7.92 -12.83
CA ARG A 259 -10.61 7.72 -11.44
C ARG A 259 -11.17 6.44 -10.85
N ALA A 260 -12.46 6.16 -11.05
CA ALA A 260 -13.07 4.92 -10.59
C ALA A 260 -12.40 3.68 -11.20
N ALA A 261 -12.14 3.69 -12.51
CA ALA A 261 -11.43 2.62 -13.21
C ALA A 261 -9.99 2.44 -12.70
N LEU A 262 -9.30 3.54 -12.41
CA LEU A 262 -7.95 3.52 -11.83
C LEU A 262 -7.94 2.87 -10.45
N ILE A 263 -8.88 3.23 -9.57
CA ILE A 263 -9.00 2.68 -8.22
C ILE A 263 -9.40 1.20 -8.28
N THR A 264 -10.31 0.82 -9.17
CA THR A 264 -10.67 -0.59 -9.39
C THR A 264 -9.45 -1.42 -9.80
N ARG A 265 -8.55 -0.89 -10.66
CA ARG A 265 -7.30 -1.56 -11.03
C ARG A 265 -6.32 -1.68 -9.87
N LEU A 266 -6.24 -0.67 -8.99
CA LEU A 266 -5.46 -0.76 -7.75
C LEU A 266 -6.01 -1.88 -6.84
N ASP A 267 -7.33 -1.93 -6.67
CA ASP A 267 -8.00 -2.97 -5.89
C ASP A 267 -7.75 -4.37 -6.46
N ASP A 268 -7.82 -4.54 -7.79
CA ASP A 268 -7.43 -5.79 -8.47
C ASP A 268 -5.95 -6.16 -8.22
N GLY A 269 -5.08 -5.15 -8.13
CA GLY A 269 -3.67 -5.33 -7.78
C GLY A 269 -3.52 -5.93 -6.38
N ILE A 270 -4.31 -5.47 -5.42
CA ILE A 270 -4.36 -6.03 -4.05
C ILE A 270 -4.89 -7.47 -4.08
N GLY A 271 -5.91 -7.76 -4.89
CA GLY A 271 -6.40 -9.13 -5.10
C GLY A 271 -5.29 -10.08 -5.58
N ARG A 272 -4.52 -9.67 -6.60
CA ARG A 272 -3.38 -10.46 -7.11
C ARG A 272 -2.26 -10.66 -6.07
N LEU A 273 -2.02 -9.65 -5.21
CA LEU A 273 -1.09 -9.81 -4.08
C LEU A 273 -1.57 -10.89 -3.12
N PHE A 274 -2.85 -10.89 -2.72
CA PHE A 274 -3.40 -11.91 -1.83
C PHE A 274 -3.32 -13.32 -2.43
N GLU A 275 -3.63 -13.47 -3.71
CA GLU A 275 -3.46 -14.74 -4.42
C GLU A 275 -1.99 -15.21 -4.40
N GLN A 276 -1.03 -14.31 -4.62
CA GLN A 276 0.38 -14.66 -4.59
C GLN A 276 0.85 -15.05 -3.19
N LEU A 277 0.41 -14.34 -2.16
CA LEU A 277 0.72 -14.68 -0.76
C LEU A 277 0.19 -16.09 -0.41
N ALA A 278 -1.01 -16.42 -0.88
CA ALA A 278 -1.58 -17.77 -0.70
C ALA A 278 -0.75 -18.84 -1.44
N LYS A 279 -0.42 -18.60 -2.72
CA LYS A 279 0.45 -19.50 -3.51
C LYS A 279 1.83 -19.69 -2.89
N SER A 280 2.35 -18.65 -2.24
CA SER A 280 3.65 -18.64 -1.55
C SER A 280 3.59 -19.18 -0.11
N GLN A 281 2.41 -19.58 0.38
CA GLN A 281 2.19 -20.05 1.76
C GLN A 281 2.62 -19.02 2.83
N LEU A 282 2.50 -17.73 2.50
CA LEU A 282 2.88 -16.61 3.37
C LEU A 282 1.69 -15.95 4.07
N THR A 283 0.46 -16.33 3.77
CA THR A 283 -0.76 -15.66 4.21
C THR A 283 -0.80 -15.39 5.73
N ASN A 284 -0.27 -16.31 6.53
CA ASN A 284 -0.35 -16.23 7.99
C ASN A 284 0.87 -15.59 8.64
N ASN A 285 1.88 -15.23 7.86
CA ASN A 285 3.14 -14.69 8.38
C ASN A 285 3.52 -13.36 7.70
N VAL A 286 2.53 -12.61 7.27
CA VAL A 286 2.70 -11.28 6.69
C VAL A 286 1.71 -10.31 7.30
N ALA A 287 2.22 -9.22 7.87
CA ALA A 287 1.43 -8.05 8.26
C ALA A 287 1.34 -7.09 7.06
N ILE A 288 0.14 -6.75 6.63
CA ILE A 288 -0.10 -5.87 5.48
C ILE A 288 -0.82 -4.62 5.97
N PHE A 289 -0.28 -3.46 5.58
CA PHE A 289 -0.88 -2.14 5.77
C PHE A 289 -1.17 -1.52 4.41
N PHE A 290 -2.33 -0.93 4.26
CA PHE A 290 -2.76 -0.19 3.08
C PHE A 290 -3.26 1.19 3.49
N ALA A 291 -2.67 2.26 2.92
CA ALA A 291 -2.96 3.62 3.32
C ALA A 291 -2.99 4.60 2.15
N GLY A 292 -3.69 5.73 2.32
CA GLY A 292 -3.43 6.94 1.56
C GLY A 292 -2.18 7.64 2.09
N SER A 293 -1.35 8.23 1.21
CA SER A 293 -0.19 9.02 1.63
C SER A 293 -0.51 10.51 1.77
N CYS A 294 -1.43 11.01 0.96
CA CYS A 294 -1.99 12.36 1.05
C CYS A 294 -3.40 12.38 0.48
N ALA A 295 -4.16 13.42 0.82
CA ALA A 295 -5.47 13.66 0.23
C ALA A 295 -5.32 14.20 -1.20
N PRO A 296 -6.31 13.94 -2.10
CA PRO A 296 -6.29 14.49 -3.45
C PRO A 296 -6.32 16.02 -3.43
N GLU A 297 -5.63 16.62 -4.40
CA GLU A 297 -5.68 18.07 -4.57
C GLU A 297 -7.05 18.54 -5.04
N LYS A 298 -7.43 19.75 -4.63
CA LYS A 298 -8.65 20.39 -5.12
C LYS A 298 -8.44 20.92 -6.54
N PHE A 299 -9.04 20.25 -7.49
CA PHE A 299 -9.02 20.66 -8.90
C PHE A 299 -10.30 21.39 -9.28
N THR A 300 -10.16 22.57 -9.92
CA THR A 300 -11.29 23.40 -10.31
C THR A 300 -12.09 22.84 -11.51
N ASN A 301 -11.49 21.94 -12.30
CA ASN A 301 -12.04 21.52 -13.60
C ASN A 301 -12.38 20.03 -13.72
N THR A 302 -12.31 19.23 -12.65
CA THR A 302 -12.42 17.77 -12.80
C THR A 302 -13.78 17.17 -12.44
N ASN A 303 -14.69 17.96 -11.86
CA ASN A 303 -15.98 17.46 -11.33
C ASN A 303 -15.86 16.21 -10.41
N LEU A 304 -14.69 16.06 -9.74
CA LEU A 304 -14.46 14.95 -8.81
C LEU A 304 -15.38 15.02 -7.57
N ASN A 305 -16.00 16.17 -7.30
CA ASN A 305 -17.04 16.30 -6.29
C ASN A 305 -18.22 15.32 -6.51
N PHE A 306 -18.32 14.73 -7.71
CA PHE A 306 -19.24 13.65 -7.99
C PHE A 306 -18.93 12.39 -7.18
N LEU A 307 -17.63 12.04 -7.02
CA LEU A 307 -17.19 10.86 -6.30
C LEU A 307 -16.82 11.14 -4.83
N LEU A 308 -16.26 12.33 -4.57
CA LEU A 308 -15.66 12.65 -3.29
C LEU A 308 -16.29 13.92 -2.70
N PRO A 309 -16.66 13.92 -1.40
CA PRO A 309 -17.04 15.13 -0.68
C PRO A 309 -15.92 16.19 -0.72
N ALA A 310 -16.31 17.47 -0.82
CA ALA A 310 -15.35 18.58 -0.89
C ALA A 310 -14.36 18.63 0.27
N ALA A 311 -14.74 18.15 1.46
CA ALA A 311 -13.88 18.08 2.65
C ALA A 311 -12.72 17.06 2.53
N GLN A 312 -12.74 16.18 1.53
CA GLN A 312 -11.69 15.18 1.31
C GLN A 312 -10.58 15.66 0.36
N PHE A 313 -10.70 16.89 -0.16
CA PHE A 313 -9.66 17.50 -1.01
C PHE A 313 -8.76 18.42 -0.19
N ARG A 314 -7.45 18.33 -0.40
CA ARG A 314 -6.48 19.24 0.21
C ARG A 314 -6.35 20.54 -0.59
N ASP A 315 -6.16 21.64 0.13
CA ASP A 315 -5.73 22.91 -0.45
C ASP A 315 -4.20 23.02 -0.29
N VAL A 316 -3.47 22.94 -1.38
CA VAL A 316 -1.99 22.99 -1.37
C VAL A 316 -1.44 24.32 -0.82
N LYS A 317 -2.28 25.39 -0.83
CA LYS A 317 -1.89 26.70 -0.29
C LYS A 317 -2.18 26.82 1.21
N LYS A 318 -2.96 25.89 1.76
CA LYS A 318 -3.35 25.86 3.17
C LYS A 318 -3.29 24.42 3.66
N PRO A 319 -2.07 23.88 3.86
CA PRO A 319 -1.94 22.50 4.36
C PRO A 319 -2.65 22.37 5.70
N ALA A 320 -3.47 21.34 5.80
CA ALA A 320 -4.22 21.02 7.01
C ALA A 320 -4.27 19.49 7.14
N PRO A 321 -4.47 18.96 8.36
CA PRO A 321 -4.69 17.53 8.54
C PRO A 321 -5.86 17.03 7.70
N HIS A 322 -5.63 15.96 6.95
CA HIS A 322 -6.67 15.27 6.21
C HIS A 322 -6.80 13.85 6.72
N ASN A 323 -8.05 13.42 6.89
CA ASN A 323 -8.31 12.02 7.17
C ASN A 323 -8.06 11.19 5.91
N LEU A 324 -7.19 10.19 6.05
CA LEU A 324 -6.80 9.27 4.99
C LEU A 324 -7.26 7.85 5.34
N PRO A 325 -7.45 6.96 4.35
CA PRO A 325 -7.71 5.57 4.64
C PRO A 325 -6.47 4.90 5.23
N LEU A 326 -6.66 4.05 6.23
CA LEU A 326 -5.68 3.10 6.75
C LEU A 326 -6.37 1.80 7.11
N LEU A 327 -5.93 0.73 6.47
CA LEU A 327 -6.36 -0.64 6.70
C LEU A 327 -5.15 -1.47 7.12
N ALA A 328 -5.34 -2.44 8.01
CA ALA A 328 -4.30 -3.41 8.33
C ALA A 328 -4.87 -4.82 8.49
N ILE A 329 -4.11 -5.82 8.06
CA ILE A 329 -4.39 -7.24 8.26
C ILE A 329 -3.12 -7.98 8.65
N TRP A 330 -3.23 -8.84 9.64
CA TRP A 330 -2.22 -9.82 9.99
C TRP A 330 -2.95 -11.05 10.55
N PRO A 331 -3.20 -12.06 9.69
CA PRO A 331 -4.01 -13.20 10.05
C PRO A 331 -3.48 -13.94 11.28
N GLY A 332 -4.37 -14.22 12.22
CA GLY A 332 -4.02 -14.85 13.49
C GLY A 332 -3.53 -13.89 14.59
N TRP A 333 -3.24 -12.62 14.25
CA TRP A 333 -2.81 -11.59 15.20
C TRP A 333 -3.83 -10.46 15.31
N ILE A 334 -4.31 -9.94 14.19
CA ILE A 334 -5.36 -8.93 14.15
C ILE A 334 -6.71 -9.63 14.09
N PRO A 335 -7.60 -9.47 15.10
CA PRO A 335 -8.96 -9.98 15.02
C PRO A 335 -9.72 -9.35 13.86
N PRO A 336 -10.52 -10.12 13.10
CA PRO A 336 -11.22 -9.62 11.93
C PRO A 336 -12.35 -8.62 12.29
N GLY A 337 -12.64 -7.72 11.33
CA GLY A 337 -13.77 -6.80 11.38
C GLY A 337 -13.65 -5.66 12.37
N GLN A 338 -12.44 -5.34 12.83
CA GLN A 338 -12.25 -4.24 13.77
C GLN A 338 -12.40 -2.87 13.11
N VAL A 339 -12.95 -1.93 13.86
CA VAL A 339 -12.97 -0.50 13.50
C VAL A 339 -12.33 0.27 14.65
N CYS A 340 -11.23 0.98 14.35
CA CYS A 340 -10.47 1.75 15.32
C CYS A 340 -10.74 3.25 15.15
N PRO A 341 -11.33 3.92 16.17
CA PRO A 341 -11.58 5.35 16.13
C PRO A 341 -10.41 6.21 16.64
N LEU A 342 -9.29 5.60 16.98
CA LEU A 342 -8.13 6.32 17.47
C LEU A 342 -7.51 7.14 16.33
N THR A 343 -7.07 8.36 16.68
CA THR A 343 -6.26 9.17 15.78
C THR A 343 -4.84 8.60 15.72
N VAL A 344 -4.42 8.21 14.53
CA VAL A 344 -3.10 7.62 14.25
C VAL A 344 -2.42 8.39 13.13
N GLY A 345 -1.10 8.39 13.10
CA GLY A 345 -0.33 9.11 12.11
C GLY A 345 0.73 8.24 11.43
N ALA A 346 1.28 8.72 10.32
CA ALA A 346 2.35 8.03 9.61
C ALA A 346 3.57 7.75 10.51
N VAL A 347 3.83 8.61 11.50
CA VAL A 347 4.90 8.44 12.50
C VAL A 347 4.77 7.16 13.34
N ASP A 348 3.56 6.58 13.44
CA ASP A 348 3.30 5.39 14.25
C ASP A 348 3.73 4.11 13.55
N PHE A 349 3.97 4.16 12.25
CA PHE A 349 4.31 2.95 11.52
C PHE A 349 5.70 2.41 11.90
N ALA A 350 6.73 3.27 11.98
CA ALA A 350 8.06 2.80 12.32
C ALA A 350 8.12 2.07 13.68
N PRO A 351 7.62 2.62 14.80
CA PRO A 351 7.59 1.88 16.07
C PRO A 351 6.71 0.62 15.99
N THR A 352 5.60 0.65 15.25
CA THR A 352 4.74 -0.53 15.04
C THR A 352 5.46 -1.64 14.28
N ALA A 353 6.13 -1.30 13.18
CA ALA A 353 6.88 -2.29 12.37
C ALA A 353 8.06 -2.90 13.14
N LEU A 354 8.74 -2.11 13.98
CA LEU A 354 9.81 -2.61 14.83
C LEU A 354 9.28 -3.57 15.91
N ASP A 355 8.12 -3.26 16.51
CA ASP A 355 7.46 -4.17 17.46
C ASP A 355 7.02 -5.48 16.78
N ILE A 356 6.41 -5.42 15.60
CA ILE A 356 6.06 -6.59 14.78
C ILE A 356 7.32 -7.42 14.48
N ALA A 357 8.46 -6.78 14.26
CA ALA A 357 9.75 -7.41 13.99
C ALA A 357 10.48 -7.87 15.26
N TRP A 358 9.91 -7.70 16.44
CA TRP A 358 10.54 -7.96 17.77
C TRP A 358 11.89 -7.27 17.90
N ALA A 359 12.05 -6.13 17.24
CA ALA A 359 13.23 -5.29 17.32
C ALA A 359 13.20 -4.41 18.56
N LYS A 360 14.35 -3.87 18.92
CA LYS A 360 14.44 -2.97 20.08
C LYS A 360 13.71 -1.66 19.79
N PRO A 361 12.91 -1.16 20.75
CA PRO A 361 12.29 0.17 20.63
C PRO A 361 13.32 1.28 20.44
N VAL A 362 12.92 2.32 19.72
CA VAL A 362 13.74 3.50 19.45
C VAL A 362 13.18 4.67 20.27
N LYS A 363 14.01 5.23 21.15
CA LYS A 363 13.58 6.31 22.07
C LYS A 363 13.26 7.62 21.36
N GLU A 364 13.90 7.84 20.22
CA GLU A 364 13.77 9.05 19.41
C GLU A 364 12.47 9.08 18.57
N HIS A 365 11.71 7.98 18.53
CA HIS A 365 10.42 7.97 17.85
C HIS A 365 9.41 8.83 18.63
N GLU A 366 8.71 9.71 17.91
CA GLU A 366 7.57 10.49 18.41
C GLU A 366 6.27 9.68 18.28
N GLY A 367 6.24 8.77 17.30
CA GLY A 367 5.14 7.82 17.10
C GLY A 367 5.07 6.76 18.18
N ILE A 368 3.92 6.12 18.31
CA ILE A 368 3.69 4.99 19.22
C ILE A 368 3.49 3.70 18.42
N SER A 369 3.83 2.57 19.02
CA SER A 369 3.49 1.28 18.45
C SER A 369 1.97 1.06 18.51
N LEU A 370 1.38 0.72 17.37
CA LEU A 370 -0.03 0.34 17.26
C LEU A 370 -0.25 -1.16 17.52
N LEU A 371 0.81 -1.95 17.76
CA LEU A 371 0.69 -3.40 17.93
C LEU A 371 -0.36 -3.79 18.98
N PRO A 372 -0.44 -3.17 20.18
CA PRO A 372 -1.49 -3.49 21.15
C PRO A 372 -2.91 -3.21 20.63
N VAL A 373 -3.08 -2.16 19.82
CA VAL A 373 -4.38 -1.83 19.18
C VAL A 373 -4.72 -2.87 18.12
N LEU A 374 -3.74 -3.26 17.33
CA LEU A 374 -3.89 -4.28 16.28
C LEU A 374 -4.30 -5.64 16.86
N GLU A 375 -3.76 -6.02 18.02
CA GLU A 375 -4.11 -7.24 18.75
C GLU A 375 -5.45 -7.17 19.47
N GLY A 376 -6.16 -6.05 19.39
CA GLY A 376 -7.49 -5.87 20.01
C GLY A 376 -7.46 -5.57 21.50
N ALA A 377 -6.34 -5.08 22.03
CA ALA A 377 -6.23 -4.66 23.43
C ALA A 377 -7.17 -3.48 23.71
N LYS A 378 -8.10 -3.67 24.64
CA LYS A 378 -8.99 -2.61 25.13
C LYS A 378 -8.21 -1.72 26.11
N GLY A 379 -8.27 -0.40 25.91
CA GLY A 379 -7.74 0.56 26.89
C GLY A 379 -6.25 0.78 26.81
N THR A 380 -5.67 0.76 25.60
CA THR A 380 -4.29 1.22 25.41
C THR A 380 -4.13 2.63 25.94
N ASN A 381 -3.19 2.82 26.86
CA ASN A 381 -2.80 4.15 27.35
C ASN A 381 -2.18 4.93 26.18
N ILE A 382 -3.01 5.69 25.48
CA ILE A 382 -2.54 6.64 24.49
C ILE A 382 -2.00 7.84 25.28
N PRO A 383 -0.76 8.26 25.02
CA PRO A 383 -0.21 9.43 25.69
C PRO A 383 -1.13 10.65 25.55
N ALA A 384 -1.30 11.43 26.62
CA ALA A 384 -2.19 12.59 26.63
C ALA A 384 -1.76 13.69 25.65
N ASP A 385 -0.47 13.70 25.26
CA ASP A 385 0.13 14.61 24.28
C ASP A 385 0.01 14.11 22.83
N ARG A 386 -0.66 12.97 22.62
CA ARG A 386 -0.80 12.32 21.33
C ARG A 386 -1.36 13.22 20.24
N LEU A 387 -2.39 14.00 20.55
CA LEU A 387 -2.98 14.96 19.61
C LEU A 387 -1.99 16.06 19.23
N MET A 388 -1.16 16.53 20.17
CA MET A 388 -0.12 17.52 19.90
C MET A 388 0.98 17.00 18.97
N ILE A 389 1.30 15.69 19.04
CA ILE A 389 2.26 15.07 18.12
C ILE A 389 1.68 15.06 16.71
N ILE A 390 0.41 14.67 16.57
CA ILE A 390 -0.28 14.64 15.29
C ILE A 390 -0.45 16.06 14.72
N ASP A 391 -0.79 17.05 15.55
CA ASP A 391 -0.91 18.45 15.11
C ASP A 391 0.42 19.03 14.58
N ARG A 392 1.57 18.52 15.04
CA ARG A 392 2.90 18.91 14.52
C ARG A 392 3.25 18.29 13.15
N MET A 393 2.42 17.38 12.62
CA MET A 393 2.62 16.78 11.31
C MET A 393 2.34 17.76 10.15
N PHE A 394 1.81 18.93 10.46
CA PHE A 394 1.41 20.01 9.57
C PHE A 394 2.03 21.34 10.02
#